data_403fe3893cc4f6659ecca284fcf15cd1
#
_entry.id   403fe3893cc4f6659ecca284fcf15cd1
#
_cell.length_a   1.000
_cell.length_b   1.000
_cell.length_c   1.000
_cell.angle_alpha   90.00
_cell.angle_beta   90.00
_cell.angle_gamma   90.00
#
_symmetry.space_group_name_H-M   'P 1'
#
loop_
_entity.id
_entity.type
_entity.pdbx_description
1 polymer ?
#
loop_
_entity_poly.entity_id
_entity_poly.type
_entity_poly.pdbx_seq_one_letter_code
_entity_poly.pdbx_strand_id
1 'polypeptide(L)'
;TPPLARAGLAHLWFESIHPFEDGNGRLGRALSELLLAQGLNRPVMSGLSGALLRRQKQYYRALEEASSTLEVTNWLLWFAAAAIEAQRRTAAQLDFVLDKARLMHKLSGRLNPRQQKALLRMFEAGPEGFLGGLSAKNYMTITGAPTATATRDLTDLVALGALTRTGELKSTRYHLAVALRPVASVEVKDIAG
;
A
#
# COMPACT_ATOMS: atom_id res chain seq x y z
N THR A 1 9.09 9.04 -27.44
CA THR A 1 7.95 9.15 -26.50
C THR A 1 8.41 8.75 -25.11
N PRO A 2 8.12 9.54 -24.05
CA PRO A 2 8.48 9.19 -22.68
C PRO A 2 7.95 7.80 -22.30
N PRO A 3 8.67 7.02 -21.47
CA PRO A 3 8.28 5.65 -21.11
C PRO A 3 6.87 5.54 -20.54
N LEU A 4 6.46 6.49 -19.70
CA LEU A 4 5.16 6.52 -19.07
C LEU A 4 4.02 6.77 -20.09
N ALA A 5 4.22 7.71 -21.02
CA ALA A 5 3.26 7.97 -22.07
C ALA A 5 3.13 6.77 -23.04
N ARG A 6 4.25 6.13 -23.38
CA ARG A 6 4.26 4.93 -24.21
C ARG A 6 3.49 3.79 -23.55
N ALA A 7 3.69 3.57 -22.25
CA ALA A 7 2.99 2.54 -21.50
C ALA A 7 1.48 2.84 -21.39
N GLY A 8 1.09 4.10 -21.16
CA GLY A 8 -0.30 4.53 -21.12
C GLY A 8 -1.01 4.39 -22.45
N LEU A 9 -0.35 4.75 -23.57
CA LEU A 9 -0.89 4.54 -24.91
C LEU A 9 -1.07 3.06 -25.25
N ALA A 10 -0.08 2.24 -24.95
CA ALA A 10 -0.17 0.81 -25.21
C ALA A 10 -1.31 0.15 -24.41
N HIS A 11 -1.51 0.60 -23.16
CA HIS A 11 -2.64 0.14 -22.35
C HIS A 11 -3.97 0.52 -22.98
N LEU A 12 -4.15 1.81 -23.33
CA LEU A 12 -5.35 2.31 -23.99
C LEU A 12 -5.69 1.52 -25.25
N TRP A 13 -4.72 1.40 -26.16
CA TRP A 13 -4.92 0.69 -27.42
C TRP A 13 -5.26 -0.78 -27.21
N PHE A 14 -4.55 -1.46 -26.30
CA PHE A 14 -4.78 -2.87 -26.00
C PHE A 14 -6.20 -3.11 -25.44
N GLU A 15 -6.64 -2.28 -24.50
CA GLU A 15 -8.00 -2.39 -23.93
C GLU A 15 -9.07 -2.01 -24.97
N SER A 16 -8.82 -1.04 -25.84
CA SER A 16 -9.77 -0.64 -26.91
C SER A 16 -9.90 -1.70 -28.01
N ILE A 17 -8.81 -2.36 -28.40
CA ILE A 17 -8.83 -3.46 -29.39
C ILE A 17 -9.48 -4.70 -28.80
N HIS A 18 -9.26 -4.97 -27.51
CA HIS A 18 -9.81 -6.08 -26.75
C HIS A 18 -9.67 -7.44 -27.43
N PRO A 19 -8.43 -7.89 -27.77
CA PRO A 19 -8.21 -8.97 -28.73
C PRO A 19 -8.54 -10.38 -28.25
N PHE A 20 -8.82 -10.57 -26.94
CA PHE A 20 -9.09 -11.87 -26.34
C PHE A 20 -10.48 -11.92 -25.69
N GLU A 21 -11.06 -13.12 -25.60
CA GLU A 21 -12.34 -13.33 -24.91
C GLU A 21 -12.23 -13.08 -23.40
N ASP A 22 -11.07 -13.40 -22.78
CA ASP A 22 -10.78 -13.13 -21.36
C ASP A 22 -9.31 -12.74 -21.16
N GLY A 23 -9.04 -12.05 -20.08
CA GLY A 23 -7.67 -11.71 -19.63
C GLY A 23 -7.11 -10.42 -20.20
N ASN A 24 -7.86 -9.67 -21.04
CA ASN A 24 -7.36 -8.42 -21.63
C ASN A 24 -6.83 -7.45 -20.57
N GLY A 25 -7.58 -7.18 -19.51
CA GLY A 25 -7.12 -6.29 -18.44
C GLY A 25 -5.82 -6.76 -17.75
N ARG A 26 -5.60 -8.06 -17.59
CA ARG A 26 -4.36 -8.61 -17.04
C ARG A 26 -3.19 -8.41 -18.01
N LEU A 27 -3.39 -8.69 -19.27
CA LEU A 27 -2.38 -8.53 -20.32
C LEU A 27 -2.07 -7.06 -20.58
N GLY A 28 -3.08 -6.18 -20.61
CA GLY A 28 -2.89 -4.74 -20.78
C GLY A 28 -2.02 -4.13 -19.66
N ARG A 29 -2.25 -4.54 -18.41
CA ARG A 29 -1.41 -4.12 -17.28
C ARG A 29 0.00 -4.68 -17.37
N ALA A 30 0.17 -5.97 -17.71
CA ALA A 30 1.49 -6.57 -17.89
C ALA A 30 2.28 -5.91 -19.03
N LEU A 31 1.62 -5.58 -20.14
CA LEU A 31 2.22 -4.84 -21.25
C LEU A 31 2.68 -3.44 -20.79
N SER A 32 1.88 -2.74 -20.02
CA SER A 32 2.25 -1.43 -19.48
C SER A 32 3.48 -1.50 -18.58
N GLU A 33 3.54 -2.49 -17.68
CA GLU A 33 4.69 -2.70 -16.78
C GLU A 33 5.96 -3.08 -17.57
N LEU A 34 5.83 -3.91 -18.60
CA LEU A 34 6.93 -4.26 -19.49
C LEU A 34 7.51 -3.02 -20.21
N LEU A 35 6.64 -2.18 -20.77
CA LEU A 35 7.05 -0.96 -21.47
C LEU A 35 7.66 0.08 -20.54
N LEU A 36 7.18 0.18 -19.31
CA LEU A 36 7.80 1.01 -18.26
C LEU A 36 9.20 0.48 -17.92
N ALA A 37 9.33 -0.82 -17.67
CA ALA A 37 10.62 -1.44 -17.34
C ALA A 37 11.65 -1.24 -18.46
N GLN A 38 11.27 -1.47 -19.71
CA GLN A 38 12.11 -1.24 -20.88
C GLN A 38 12.54 0.22 -21.01
N GLY A 39 11.58 1.13 -20.84
CA GLY A 39 11.86 2.56 -21.00
C GLY A 39 12.71 3.16 -19.89
N LEU A 40 12.67 2.58 -18.69
CA LEU A 40 13.47 2.98 -17.53
C LEU A 40 14.77 2.18 -17.39
N ASN A 41 14.98 1.19 -18.26
CA ASN A 41 16.10 0.25 -18.23
C ASN A 41 16.33 -0.38 -16.84
N ARG A 42 15.23 -0.71 -16.14
CA ARG A 42 15.23 -1.35 -14.81
C ARG A 42 13.92 -2.06 -14.55
N PRO A 43 13.90 -3.11 -13.71
CA PRO A 43 12.65 -3.72 -13.27
C PRO A 43 11.72 -2.69 -12.62
N VAL A 44 10.44 -2.77 -12.93
CA VAL A 44 9.40 -1.91 -12.34
C VAL A 44 8.46 -2.78 -11.51
N MET A 45 8.37 -2.49 -10.22
CA MET A 45 7.36 -3.05 -9.34
C MET A 45 6.30 -1.98 -9.13
N SER A 46 5.42 -1.83 -10.12
CA SER A 46 4.50 -0.68 -10.13
C SER A 46 3.29 -0.85 -9.21
N GLY A 47 2.84 -2.09 -8.98
CA GLY A 47 1.56 -2.34 -8.31
C GLY A 47 0.36 -1.73 -9.05
N LEU A 48 0.49 -1.52 -10.37
CA LEU A 48 -0.49 -0.84 -11.22
C LEU A 48 -1.88 -1.47 -11.11
N SER A 49 -1.96 -2.79 -11.08
CA SER A 49 -3.22 -3.53 -10.91
C SER A 49 -4.01 -3.08 -9.67
N GLY A 50 -3.34 -2.92 -8.54
CA GLY A 50 -3.95 -2.45 -7.30
C GLY A 50 -4.41 -0.98 -7.38
N ALA A 51 -3.66 -0.12 -8.06
CA ALA A 51 -4.03 1.28 -8.25
C ALA A 51 -5.28 1.41 -9.13
N LEU A 52 -5.32 0.69 -10.25
CA LEU A 52 -6.47 0.70 -11.15
C LEU A 52 -7.74 0.15 -10.48
N LEU A 53 -7.62 -0.93 -9.68
CA LEU A 53 -8.74 -1.48 -8.94
C LEU A 53 -9.31 -0.49 -7.91
N ARG A 54 -8.47 0.23 -7.18
CA ARG A 54 -8.92 1.26 -6.23
C ARG A 54 -9.66 2.41 -6.90
N ARG A 55 -9.32 2.71 -8.15
CA ARG A 55 -9.90 3.78 -8.97
C ARG A 55 -10.77 3.25 -10.11
N GLN A 56 -11.36 2.08 -9.97
CA GLN A 56 -12.04 1.36 -11.05
C GLN A 56 -13.04 2.22 -11.82
N LYS A 57 -13.88 3.00 -11.14
CA LYS A 57 -14.87 3.88 -11.79
C LYS A 57 -14.20 4.98 -12.64
N GLN A 58 -13.13 5.58 -12.12
CA GLN A 58 -12.38 6.61 -12.84
C GLN A 58 -11.62 6.01 -14.02
N TYR A 59 -11.08 4.80 -13.84
CA TYR A 59 -10.39 4.05 -14.89
C TYR A 59 -11.26 3.81 -16.11
N TYR A 60 -12.44 3.22 -15.91
CA TYR A 60 -13.35 2.94 -17.03
C TYR A 60 -13.86 4.21 -17.70
N ARG A 61 -14.15 5.25 -16.93
CA ARG A 61 -14.55 6.54 -17.48
C ARG A 61 -13.46 7.17 -18.35
N ALA A 62 -12.22 7.20 -17.87
CA ALA A 62 -11.10 7.76 -18.62
C ALA A 62 -10.78 6.95 -19.90
N LEU A 63 -10.94 5.61 -19.83
CA LEU A 63 -10.76 4.71 -20.96
C LEU A 63 -11.84 4.96 -22.03
N GLU A 64 -13.11 5.03 -21.64
CA GLU A 64 -14.25 5.28 -22.51
C GLU A 64 -14.16 6.65 -23.19
N GLU A 65 -13.83 7.69 -22.44
CA GLU A 65 -13.63 9.05 -22.97
C GLU A 65 -12.53 9.08 -24.03
N ALA A 66 -11.35 8.50 -23.75
CA ALA A 66 -10.25 8.48 -24.68
C ALA A 66 -10.53 7.61 -25.94
N SER A 67 -11.26 6.51 -25.78
CA SER A 67 -11.61 5.63 -26.90
C SER A 67 -12.67 6.23 -27.83
N SER A 68 -13.59 7.04 -27.30
CA SER A 68 -14.68 7.65 -28.06
C SER A 68 -14.28 8.95 -28.75
N THR A 69 -13.44 9.78 -28.11
CA THR A 69 -13.06 11.10 -28.62
C THR A 69 -11.73 11.10 -29.38
N LEU A 70 -10.91 10.07 -29.22
CA LEU A 70 -9.52 9.96 -29.68
C LEU A 70 -8.59 11.02 -29.06
N GLU A 71 -9.06 11.78 -28.06
CA GLU A 71 -8.26 12.72 -27.28
C GLU A 71 -7.62 11.98 -26.10
N VAL A 72 -6.30 11.81 -26.15
CA VAL A 72 -5.58 10.94 -25.21
C VAL A 72 -4.90 11.69 -24.06
N THR A 73 -4.90 13.01 -24.05
CA THR A 73 -4.19 13.82 -23.05
C THR A 73 -4.72 13.54 -21.63
N ASN A 74 -6.03 13.59 -21.43
CA ASN A 74 -6.67 13.33 -20.14
C ASN A 74 -6.40 11.89 -19.66
N TRP A 75 -6.45 10.94 -20.58
CA TRP A 75 -6.08 9.55 -20.29
C TRP A 75 -4.63 9.44 -19.83
N LEU A 76 -3.68 10.04 -20.54
CA LEU A 76 -2.26 9.96 -20.19
C LEU A 76 -1.95 10.61 -18.85
N LEU A 77 -2.56 11.75 -18.55
CA LEU A 77 -2.43 12.41 -17.24
C LEU A 77 -3.00 11.54 -16.13
N TRP A 78 -4.19 10.98 -16.34
CA TRP A 78 -4.82 10.07 -15.38
C TRP A 78 -3.98 8.80 -15.16
N PHE A 79 -3.50 8.17 -16.24
CA PHE A 79 -2.65 6.98 -16.18
C PHE A 79 -1.34 7.28 -15.46
N ALA A 80 -0.72 8.42 -15.72
CA ALA A 80 0.49 8.86 -15.04
C ALA A 80 0.27 9.02 -13.52
N ALA A 81 -0.82 9.68 -13.11
CA ALA A 81 -1.18 9.81 -11.71
C ALA A 81 -1.35 8.44 -11.03
N ALA A 82 -2.08 7.53 -11.68
CA ALA A 82 -2.29 6.16 -11.18
C ALA A 82 -0.98 5.37 -11.07
N ALA A 83 -0.10 5.47 -12.05
CA ALA A 83 1.20 4.78 -12.05
C ALA A 83 2.15 5.31 -10.97
N ILE A 84 2.20 6.63 -10.77
CA ILE A 84 3.00 7.26 -9.71
C ILE A 84 2.48 6.86 -8.33
N GLU A 85 1.16 6.89 -8.11
CA GLU A 85 0.58 6.41 -6.85
C GLU A 85 0.88 4.94 -6.60
N ALA A 86 0.72 4.09 -7.61
CA ALA A 86 1.03 2.67 -7.53
C ALA A 86 2.47 2.43 -7.08
N GLN A 87 3.43 3.12 -7.68
CA GLN A 87 4.84 3.02 -7.32
C GLN A 87 5.12 3.49 -5.88
N ARG A 88 4.54 4.62 -5.45
CA ARG A 88 4.68 5.13 -4.08
C ARG A 88 4.14 4.13 -3.05
N ARG A 89 2.98 3.52 -3.32
CA ARG A 89 2.37 2.50 -2.45
C ARG A 89 3.22 1.24 -2.37
N THR A 90 3.76 0.78 -3.50
CA THR A 90 4.64 -0.39 -3.53
C THR A 90 5.92 -0.13 -2.74
N ALA A 91 6.55 1.04 -2.91
CA ALA A 91 7.72 1.42 -2.13
C ALA A 91 7.41 1.46 -0.63
N ALA A 92 6.31 2.10 -0.22
CA ALA A 92 5.89 2.15 1.18
C ALA A 92 5.64 0.75 1.76
N GLN A 93 5.04 -0.16 0.97
CA GLN A 93 4.82 -1.55 1.39
C GLN A 93 6.13 -2.32 1.58
N LEU A 94 7.09 -2.16 0.67
CA LEU A 94 8.40 -2.81 0.77
C LEU A 94 9.17 -2.30 2.00
N ASP A 95 9.24 -1.00 2.20
CA ASP A 95 9.87 -0.40 3.37
C ASP A 95 9.23 -0.91 4.68
N PHE A 96 7.90 -0.98 4.72
CA PHE A 96 7.17 -1.49 5.88
C PHE A 96 7.50 -2.97 6.18
N VAL A 97 7.60 -3.81 5.15
CA VAL A 97 8.01 -5.21 5.29
C VAL A 97 9.44 -5.31 5.83
N LEU A 98 10.35 -4.47 5.35
CA LEU A 98 11.72 -4.41 5.86
C LEU A 98 11.76 -3.96 7.32
N ASP A 99 11.01 -2.93 7.69
CA ASP A 99 10.94 -2.44 9.07
C ASP A 99 10.32 -3.50 10.01
N LYS A 100 9.28 -4.22 9.55
CA LYS A 100 8.74 -5.38 10.25
C LYS A 100 9.82 -6.44 10.51
N ALA A 101 10.56 -6.82 9.46
CA ALA A 101 11.60 -7.83 9.56
C ALA A 101 12.72 -7.40 10.54
N ARG A 102 13.18 -6.15 10.46
CA ARG A 102 14.19 -5.58 11.36
C ARG A 102 13.71 -5.57 12.80
N LEU A 103 12.47 -5.12 13.06
CA LEU A 103 11.91 -5.08 14.41
C LEU A 103 11.76 -6.50 14.98
N MET A 104 11.19 -7.42 14.22
CA MET A 104 11.01 -8.82 14.67
C MET A 104 12.35 -9.52 14.92
N HIS A 105 13.37 -9.24 14.10
CA HIS A 105 14.74 -9.75 14.33
C HIS A 105 15.34 -9.19 15.63
N LYS A 106 15.24 -7.86 15.85
CA LYS A 106 15.71 -7.20 17.09
C LYS A 106 15.05 -7.78 18.35
N LEU A 107 13.81 -8.21 18.25
CA LEU A 107 13.00 -8.73 19.35
C LEU A 107 13.04 -10.28 19.45
N SER A 108 13.81 -10.94 18.61
CA SER A 108 13.92 -12.41 18.61
C SER A 108 14.35 -12.93 19.97
N GLY A 109 13.65 -13.96 20.49
CA GLY A 109 13.88 -14.55 21.81
C GLY A 109 13.50 -13.66 23.01
N ARG A 110 12.99 -12.45 22.79
CA ARG A 110 12.61 -11.49 23.86
C ARG A 110 11.09 -11.35 24.06
N LEU A 111 10.31 -11.86 23.13
CA LEU A 111 8.85 -11.77 23.13
C LEU A 111 8.23 -13.05 23.68
N ASN A 112 7.21 -12.91 24.53
CA ASN A 112 6.34 -14.04 24.85
C ASN A 112 5.32 -14.28 23.69
N PRO A 113 4.66 -15.46 23.64
CA PRO A 113 3.74 -15.79 22.54
C PRO A 113 2.58 -14.81 22.36
N ARG A 114 2.06 -14.21 23.44
CA ARG A 114 0.98 -13.21 23.38
C ARG A 114 1.46 -11.90 22.76
N GLN A 115 2.62 -11.42 23.18
CA GLN A 115 3.27 -10.22 22.63
C GLN A 115 3.54 -10.38 21.14
N GLN A 116 4.08 -11.53 20.74
CA GLN A 116 4.31 -11.84 19.32
C GLN A 116 3.01 -11.83 18.51
N LYS A 117 1.95 -12.50 19.02
CA LYS A 117 0.63 -12.52 18.37
C LYS A 117 0.05 -11.13 18.18
N ALA A 118 0.13 -10.27 19.19
CA ALA A 118 -0.38 -8.91 19.13
C ALA A 118 0.40 -8.06 18.11
N LEU A 119 1.73 -8.13 18.10
CA LEU A 119 2.55 -7.42 17.12
C LEU A 119 2.25 -7.87 15.69
N LEU A 120 2.16 -9.19 15.45
CA LEU A 120 1.82 -9.72 14.12
C LEU A 120 0.46 -9.19 13.65
N ARG A 121 -0.54 -9.18 14.53
CA ARG A 121 -1.87 -8.63 14.24
C ARG A 121 -1.85 -7.14 13.92
N MET A 122 -0.99 -6.36 14.60
CA MET A 122 -0.80 -4.95 14.26
C MET A 122 -0.11 -4.75 12.92
N PHE A 123 0.86 -5.61 12.56
CA PHE A 123 1.53 -5.58 11.25
C PHE A 123 0.61 -5.96 10.08
N GLU A 124 -0.47 -6.71 10.30
CA GLU A 124 -1.46 -7.03 9.27
C GLU A 124 -2.21 -5.78 8.76
N ALA A 125 -2.22 -4.69 9.53
CA ALA A 125 -2.81 -3.43 9.12
C ALA A 125 -2.01 -2.71 8.00
N GLY A 126 -0.78 -3.14 7.74
CA GLY A 126 0.05 -2.60 6.66
C GLY A 126 0.70 -1.24 6.98
N PRO A 127 1.25 -0.56 5.95
CA PRO A 127 2.03 0.67 6.11
C PRO A 127 1.20 1.88 6.56
N GLU A 128 -0.12 1.83 6.47
CA GLU A 128 -1.03 2.87 6.94
C GLU A 128 -1.26 2.79 8.46
N GLY A 129 -0.87 1.66 9.08
CA GLY A 129 -0.90 1.45 10.50
C GLY A 129 -2.25 0.92 11.04
N PHE A 130 -2.23 0.49 12.28
CA PHE A 130 -3.40 0.00 12.99
C PHE A 130 -4.28 1.18 13.41
N LEU A 131 -5.42 1.36 12.74
CA LEU A 131 -6.31 2.51 12.93
C LEU A 131 -6.68 2.72 14.41
N GLY A 132 -6.48 3.95 14.90
CA GLY A 132 -6.75 4.32 16.27
C GLY A 132 -5.80 3.73 17.32
N GLY A 133 -4.78 2.98 16.90
CA GLY A 133 -3.83 2.31 17.80
C GLY A 133 -4.43 1.13 18.55
N LEU A 134 -3.57 0.30 19.15
CA LEU A 134 -3.97 -0.84 19.97
C LEU A 134 -4.34 -0.37 21.38
N SER A 135 -5.55 -0.66 21.83
CA SER A 135 -5.95 -0.48 23.24
C SER A 135 -5.67 -1.73 24.06
N ALA A 136 -5.62 -1.61 25.40
CA ALA A 136 -5.53 -2.77 26.29
C ALA A 136 -6.69 -3.75 26.08
N LYS A 137 -7.91 -3.24 25.83
CA LYS A 137 -9.08 -4.07 25.49
C LYS A 137 -8.86 -4.89 24.23
N ASN A 138 -8.35 -4.26 23.16
CA ASN A 138 -8.05 -4.96 21.90
C ASN A 138 -6.92 -5.98 22.09
N TYR A 139 -5.89 -5.66 22.89
CA TYR A 139 -4.85 -6.61 23.25
C TYR A 139 -5.42 -7.87 23.91
N MET A 140 -6.29 -7.70 24.90
CA MET A 140 -6.99 -8.80 25.59
C MET A 140 -7.80 -9.65 24.61
N THR A 141 -8.53 -9.01 23.68
CA THR A 141 -9.32 -9.71 22.65
C THR A 141 -8.41 -10.53 21.72
N ILE A 142 -7.27 -9.98 21.30
CA ILE A 142 -6.32 -10.67 20.41
C ILE A 142 -5.63 -11.86 21.11
N THR A 143 -5.28 -11.68 22.38
CA THR A 143 -4.38 -12.61 23.09
C THR A 143 -5.07 -13.55 24.08
N GLY A 144 -6.29 -13.21 24.51
CA GLY A 144 -6.99 -13.90 25.61
C GLY A 144 -6.43 -13.58 27.01
N ALA A 145 -5.53 -12.59 27.14
CA ALA A 145 -4.89 -12.25 28.40
C ALA A 145 -5.85 -11.53 29.37
N PRO A 146 -5.77 -11.80 30.70
CA PRO A 146 -6.45 -10.99 31.70
C PRO A 146 -5.84 -9.58 31.77
N THR A 147 -6.61 -8.61 32.31
CA THR A 147 -6.26 -7.18 32.33
C THR A 147 -4.87 -6.89 32.90
N ALA A 148 -4.52 -7.47 34.06
CA ALA A 148 -3.20 -7.28 34.67
C ALA A 148 -2.04 -7.75 33.79
N THR A 149 -2.22 -8.90 33.12
CA THR A 149 -1.24 -9.47 32.19
C THR A 149 -1.13 -8.61 30.94
N ALA A 150 -2.26 -8.15 30.38
CA ALA A 150 -2.28 -7.26 29.21
C ALA A 150 -1.52 -5.96 29.48
N THR A 151 -1.73 -5.35 30.65
CA THR A 151 -1.02 -4.13 31.05
C THR A 151 0.48 -4.37 31.16
N ARG A 152 0.91 -5.46 31.78
CA ARG A 152 2.34 -5.84 31.89
C ARG A 152 2.94 -6.07 30.50
N ASP A 153 2.31 -6.92 29.68
CA ASP A 153 2.79 -7.25 28.34
C ASP A 153 2.94 -5.98 27.46
N LEU A 154 1.98 -5.04 27.54
CA LEU A 154 2.04 -3.78 26.80
C LEU A 154 3.15 -2.85 27.32
N THR A 155 3.34 -2.78 28.62
CA THR A 155 4.44 -2.00 29.24
C THR A 155 5.79 -2.56 28.80
N ASP A 156 5.95 -3.88 28.82
CA ASP A 156 7.16 -4.55 28.38
C ASP A 156 7.43 -4.29 26.89
N LEU A 157 6.40 -4.32 26.03
CA LEU A 157 6.56 -4.00 24.59
C LEU A 157 7.01 -2.57 24.36
N VAL A 158 6.59 -1.62 25.19
CA VAL A 158 7.09 -0.23 25.13
C VAL A 158 8.56 -0.17 25.59
N ALA A 159 8.89 -0.83 26.70
CA ALA A 159 10.27 -0.89 27.21
C ALA A 159 11.25 -1.56 26.21
N LEU A 160 10.78 -2.56 25.49
CA LEU A 160 11.53 -3.22 24.40
C LEU A 160 11.67 -2.36 23.14
N GLY A 161 10.99 -1.21 23.07
CA GLY A 161 10.95 -0.36 21.88
C GLY A 161 10.20 -0.99 20.70
N ALA A 162 9.26 -1.90 20.96
CA ALA A 162 8.37 -2.49 19.98
C ALA A 162 7.15 -1.60 19.71
N LEU A 163 6.67 -0.92 20.75
CA LEU A 163 5.53 -0.01 20.71
C LEU A 163 5.90 1.36 21.26
N THR A 164 5.18 2.37 20.78
CA THR A 164 5.10 3.70 21.40
C THR A 164 3.72 3.85 22.06
N ARG A 165 3.66 4.57 23.19
CA ARG A 165 2.42 4.83 23.92
C ARG A 165 1.99 6.27 23.71
N THR A 166 0.69 6.49 23.47
CA THR A 166 0.04 7.81 23.39
C THR A 166 -1.21 7.83 24.27
N GLY A 167 -1.61 9.03 24.69
CA GLY A 167 -2.78 9.24 25.54
C GLY A 167 -2.61 8.73 26.97
N GLU A 168 -3.65 8.93 27.78
CA GLU A 168 -3.67 8.56 29.19
C GLU A 168 -4.94 7.82 29.56
N LEU A 169 -4.88 7.03 30.62
CA LEU A 169 -6.01 6.29 31.19
C LEU A 169 -6.80 5.52 30.11
N LYS A 170 -8.09 5.79 29.96
CA LYS A 170 -8.96 5.13 28.97
C LYS A 170 -8.64 5.48 27.51
N SER A 171 -7.96 6.61 27.29
CA SER A 171 -7.53 7.04 25.95
C SER A 171 -6.16 6.50 25.55
N THR A 172 -5.49 5.72 26.41
CA THR A 172 -4.18 5.13 26.09
C THR A 172 -4.27 4.26 24.84
N ARG A 173 -3.34 4.51 23.90
CA ARG A 173 -3.15 3.74 22.67
C ARG A 173 -1.69 3.39 22.48
N TYR A 174 -1.47 2.26 21.84
CA TYR A 174 -0.15 1.75 21.52
C TYR A 174 -0.01 1.62 20.01
N HIS A 175 1.10 2.12 19.49
CA HIS A 175 1.41 2.11 18.05
C HIS A 175 2.70 1.37 17.82
N LEU A 176 2.85 0.72 16.66
CA LEU A 176 4.13 0.09 16.28
C LEU A 176 5.23 1.16 16.25
N ALA A 177 6.40 0.82 16.82
CA ALA A 177 7.58 1.67 16.78
C ALA A 177 8.33 1.55 15.43
N VAL A 178 7.57 1.59 14.34
CA VAL A 178 8.05 1.63 12.95
C VAL A 178 7.47 2.85 12.25
N ALA A 179 8.16 3.34 11.22
CA ALA A 179 7.65 4.47 10.46
C ALA A 179 6.39 4.06 9.68
N LEU A 180 5.29 4.77 9.92
CA LEU A 180 4.11 4.68 9.07
C LEU A 180 4.32 5.50 7.80
N ARG A 181 3.87 4.98 6.67
CA ARG A 181 4.06 5.59 5.35
C ARG A 181 2.72 5.64 4.60
N PRO A 182 1.76 6.42 5.10
CA PRO A 182 0.51 6.60 4.38
C PRO A 182 0.79 7.27 3.04
N VAL A 183 0.21 6.73 1.97
CA VAL A 183 0.37 7.27 0.62
C VAL A 183 -0.93 7.92 0.20
N ALA A 184 -0.89 9.25 0.03
CA ALA A 184 -2.01 10.00 -0.52
C ALA A 184 -2.27 9.62 -1.99
N SER A 185 -3.52 9.77 -2.40
CA SER A 185 -3.90 9.67 -3.82
C SER A 185 -3.18 10.77 -4.61
N VAL A 186 -2.69 10.40 -5.80
CA VAL A 186 -2.09 11.36 -6.74
C VAL A 186 -3.17 11.79 -7.71
N GLU A 187 -3.47 13.09 -7.74
CA GLU A 187 -4.45 13.68 -8.64
C GLU A 187 -3.78 14.25 -9.90
N VAL A 188 -4.54 14.42 -10.98
CA VAL A 188 -4.02 14.97 -12.25
C VAL A 188 -3.39 16.35 -12.05
N LYS A 189 -3.97 17.20 -11.19
CA LYS A 189 -3.42 18.51 -10.84
C LYS A 189 -2.02 18.47 -10.22
N ASP A 190 -1.63 17.35 -9.59
CA ASP A 190 -0.33 17.19 -8.92
C ASP A 190 0.80 16.89 -9.91
N ILE A 191 0.48 16.64 -11.18
CA ILE A 191 1.43 16.29 -12.26
C ILE A 191 1.35 17.22 -13.47
N ALA A 192 0.36 18.07 -13.54
CA ALA A 192 0.13 19.03 -14.66
C ALA A 192 0.73 20.41 -14.39
N GLY A 193 1.44 20.61 -13.25
CA GLY A 193 2.06 21.86 -12.85
C GLY A 193 3.48 22.07 -13.37
#